data_f825ddaa695c96af8d60e716369b2a71
#
_entry.id   f825ddaa695c96af8d60e716369b2a71
#
_cell.length_a   1.000
_cell.length_b   1.000
_cell.length_c   1.000
_cell.angle_alpha   90.00
_cell.angle_beta   90.00
_cell.angle_gamma   90.00
#
_symmetry.space_group_name_H-M   'P 1'
#
loop_
_entity.id
_entity.type
_entity.pdbx_description
1 polymer ?
#
loop_
_entity_poly.entity_id
_entity_poly.type
_entity_poly.pdbx_seq_one_letter_code
_entity_poly.pdbx_strand_id
1 'polypeptide(L)'
;DAQGTARFPTGHYHGVTVTLDPKRAPDCLSCILQDVNVRPAMLAEKFCDRSGYFAARSSARVEHIFSELYQVPEAFRMGYFKVKILELLLFLSALELPAGRRSYSGAQVLLARRAAEYLEQNAGDCGTASELAAHFGVSPAQLSASFRGVYGMTPAAFLRAQKMHGAAALLRTTDRTVLDIAGQFGYDNASKFAKAFRSVIGVAPNAYRSGVLCDSGAPEAIHS
;
A
#
# COMPACT_ATOMS: atom_id res chain seq x y z
N ASP A 1 4.60 2.65 -24.89
CA ASP A 1 5.01 3.53 -23.78
C ASP A 1 3.79 3.80 -22.90
N ALA A 2 3.59 2.96 -21.89
CA ALA A 2 2.61 3.24 -20.85
C ALA A 2 3.26 4.22 -19.86
N GLN A 3 3.18 5.50 -20.13
CA GLN A 3 3.47 6.52 -19.14
C GLN A 3 2.31 6.57 -18.14
N GLY A 4 2.45 5.82 -17.05
CA GLY A 4 1.52 5.84 -15.94
C GLY A 4 2.10 6.71 -14.82
N THR A 5 1.36 7.70 -14.37
CA THR A 5 1.71 8.44 -13.16
C THR A 5 1.16 7.68 -11.97
N ALA A 6 2.04 7.16 -11.10
CA ALA A 6 1.64 6.59 -9.83
C ALA A 6 1.47 7.73 -8.81
N ARG A 7 0.24 7.92 -8.32
CA ARG A 7 -0.04 8.81 -7.18
C ARG A 7 -0.20 7.98 -5.92
N PHE A 8 0.51 8.38 -4.89
CA PHE A 8 0.41 7.76 -3.57
C PHE A 8 -0.43 8.66 -2.68
N PRO A 9 -1.59 8.20 -2.22
CA PRO A 9 -2.59 9.01 -1.52
C PRO A 9 -2.08 9.68 -0.24
N THR A 10 -1.08 9.09 0.39
CA THR A 10 -0.51 9.60 1.64
C THR A 10 0.66 10.56 1.43
N GLY A 11 1.05 10.85 0.17
CA GLY A 11 2.26 11.61 -0.16
C GLY A 11 3.57 10.90 0.22
N HIS A 12 3.48 9.78 0.91
CA HIS A 12 4.62 8.95 1.31
C HIS A 12 4.38 7.52 0.84
N TYR A 13 5.35 6.98 0.14
CA TYR A 13 5.37 5.59 -0.28
C TYR A 13 6.58 4.88 0.31
N HIS A 14 6.33 3.88 1.13
CA HIS A 14 7.33 2.92 1.56
C HIS A 14 7.08 1.61 0.83
N GLY A 15 7.87 1.36 -0.19
CA GLY A 15 7.69 0.15 -0.97
C GLY A 15 8.69 0.06 -2.11
N VAL A 16 8.67 -1.08 -2.78
CA VAL A 16 9.50 -1.34 -3.97
C VAL A 16 8.58 -1.51 -5.16
N THR A 17 8.83 -0.74 -6.22
CA THR A 17 8.16 -0.91 -7.51
C THR A 17 9.11 -1.61 -8.46
N VAL A 18 8.68 -2.77 -8.96
CA VAL A 18 9.41 -3.54 -9.98
C VAL A 18 8.61 -3.48 -11.27
N THR A 19 9.21 -2.91 -12.31
CA THR A 19 8.61 -2.83 -13.64
C THR A 19 9.30 -3.83 -14.56
N LEU A 20 8.52 -4.73 -15.15
CA LEU A 20 8.99 -5.70 -16.13
C LEU A 20 8.23 -5.45 -17.44
N ASP A 21 8.98 -5.27 -18.53
CA ASP A 21 8.41 -5.24 -19.86
C ASP A 21 8.42 -6.67 -20.45
N PRO A 22 7.25 -7.32 -20.58
CA PRO A 22 7.18 -8.70 -21.06
C PRO A 22 7.73 -8.88 -22.49
N LYS A 23 7.76 -7.79 -23.28
CA LYS A 23 8.23 -7.82 -24.67
C LYS A 23 9.76 -7.66 -24.78
N ARG A 24 10.37 -7.03 -23.77
CA ARG A 24 11.82 -6.75 -23.73
C ARG A 24 12.55 -7.64 -22.74
N ALA A 25 11.83 -8.26 -21.81
CA ALA A 25 12.43 -9.19 -20.87
C ALA A 25 12.97 -10.42 -21.60
N PRO A 26 14.20 -10.84 -21.33
CA PRO A 26 14.73 -12.06 -21.92
C PRO A 26 13.94 -13.27 -21.43
N ASP A 27 13.87 -14.31 -22.25
CA ASP A 27 13.23 -15.58 -21.87
C ASP A 27 13.87 -16.24 -20.66
N CYS A 28 15.15 -15.96 -20.43
CA CYS A 28 15.89 -16.34 -19.23
C CYS A 28 16.27 -15.10 -18.42
N LEU A 29 15.75 -14.98 -17.19
CA LEU A 29 16.02 -13.86 -16.30
C LEU A 29 17.45 -13.86 -15.72
N SER A 30 18.10 -15.00 -15.70
CA SER A 30 19.49 -15.16 -15.28
C SER A 30 20.04 -16.51 -15.78
N CYS A 31 21.31 -16.55 -16.16
CA CYS A 31 21.99 -17.82 -16.48
C CYS A 31 21.97 -18.81 -15.30
N ILE A 32 21.85 -18.31 -14.08
CA ILE A 32 21.77 -19.14 -12.87
C ILE A 32 20.39 -19.80 -12.72
N LEU A 33 19.35 -19.27 -13.37
CA LEU A 33 17.96 -19.75 -13.30
C LEU A 33 17.53 -20.52 -14.55
N GLN A 34 18.48 -21.00 -15.37
CA GLN A 34 18.16 -21.74 -16.61
C GLN A 34 17.33 -23.01 -16.34
N ASP A 35 17.53 -23.64 -15.19
CA ASP A 35 16.79 -24.84 -14.78
C ASP A 35 15.40 -24.53 -14.23
N VAL A 36 15.07 -23.26 -14.03
CA VAL A 36 13.81 -22.82 -13.47
C VAL A 36 13.03 -22.04 -14.52
N ASN A 37 11.90 -22.57 -14.92
CA ASN A 37 11.06 -21.97 -15.96
C ASN A 37 10.29 -20.72 -15.42
N VAL A 38 11.00 -19.65 -15.13
CA VAL A 38 10.43 -18.37 -14.69
C VAL A 38 10.48 -17.38 -15.84
N ARG A 39 9.36 -17.19 -16.50
CA ARG A 39 9.21 -16.22 -17.60
C ARG A 39 8.32 -15.07 -17.17
N PRO A 40 8.69 -13.81 -17.40
CA PRO A 40 7.82 -12.66 -17.13
C PRO A 40 6.45 -12.76 -17.80
N ALA A 41 6.37 -13.29 -19.01
CA ALA A 41 5.11 -13.49 -19.71
C ALA A 41 4.18 -14.48 -18.98
N MET A 42 4.71 -15.58 -18.45
CA MET A 42 3.94 -16.54 -17.64
C MET A 42 3.44 -15.93 -16.32
N LEU A 43 4.24 -15.07 -15.71
CA LEU A 43 3.81 -14.35 -14.51
C LEU A 43 2.69 -13.36 -14.83
N ALA A 44 2.81 -12.63 -15.95
CA ALA A 44 1.75 -11.74 -16.41
C ALA A 44 0.45 -12.51 -16.67
N GLU A 45 0.52 -13.65 -17.34
CA GLU A 45 -0.64 -14.52 -17.61
C GLU A 45 -1.22 -15.09 -16.30
N LYS A 46 -0.36 -15.51 -15.37
CA LYS A 46 -0.77 -16.06 -14.07
C LYS A 46 -1.47 -15.05 -13.18
N PHE A 47 -1.01 -13.80 -13.15
CA PHE A 47 -1.47 -12.77 -12.20
C PHE A 47 -2.37 -11.72 -12.83
N CYS A 48 -2.17 -11.39 -14.10
CA CYS A 48 -2.88 -10.37 -14.83
C CYS A 48 -3.87 -11.00 -15.80
N ASP A 49 -4.88 -11.71 -15.28
CA ASP A 49 -5.95 -12.24 -16.11
C ASP A 49 -6.61 -11.14 -16.97
N ARG A 50 -7.81 -11.36 -17.49
CA ARG A 50 -8.55 -10.37 -18.28
C ARG A 50 -8.74 -9.01 -17.58
N SER A 51 -8.56 -8.94 -16.26
CA SER A 51 -8.65 -7.69 -15.47
C SER A 51 -7.36 -6.87 -15.53
N GLY A 52 -6.23 -7.48 -15.92
CA GLY A 52 -4.92 -6.83 -15.96
C GLY A 52 -4.36 -6.45 -14.59
N TYR A 53 -4.95 -6.93 -13.50
CA TYR A 53 -4.61 -6.52 -12.15
C TYR A 53 -4.78 -7.65 -11.13
N PHE A 54 -3.79 -7.80 -10.26
CA PHE A 54 -3.83 -8.70 -9.11
C PHE A 54 -3.41 -7.96 -7.85
N ALA A 55 -4.23 -8.04 -6.80
CA ALA A 55 -3.90 -7.54 -5.48
C ALA A 55 -3.90 -8.68 -4.47
N ALA A 56 -2.86 -8.80 -3.71
CA ALA A 56 -2.77 -9.71 -2.57
C ALA A 56 -2.37 -8.94 -1.31
N ARG A 57 -2.76 -9.47 -0.16
CA ARG A 57 -2.20 -8.98 1.11
C ARG A 57 -0.72 -9.32 1.15
N SER A 58 0.07 -8.42 1.74
CA SER A 58 1.45 -8.72 2.06
C SER A 58 1.51 -10.00 2.90
N SER A 59 2.49 -10.83 2.62
CA SER A 59 2.82 -11.99 3.44
C SER A 59 4.16 -11.73 4.11
N ALA A 60 4.38 -12.31 5.28
CA ALA A 60 5.66 -12.21 5.99
C ALA A 60 6.85 -12.57 5.08
N ARG A 61 6.62 -13.46 4.10
CA ARG A 61 7.64 -13.87 3.13
C ARG A 61 8.00 -12.77 2.13
N VAL A 62 6.99 -12.02 1.64
CA VAL A 62 7.23 -10.86 0.76
C VAL A 62 7.87 -9.73 1.54
N GLU A 63 7.44 -9.49 2.78
CA GLU A 63 8.04 -8.50 3.66
C GLU A 63 9.51 -8.82 3.93
N HIS A 64 9.82 -10.09 4.18
CA HIS A 64 11.20 -10.55 4.39
C HIS A 64 12.10 -10.32 3.16
N ILE A 65 11.60 -10.59 1.95
CA ILE A 65 12.36 -10.35 0.71
C ILE A 65 12.84 -8.90 0.62
N PHE A 66 12.02 -7.95 1.05
CA PHE A 66 12.31 -6.51 0.88
C PHE A 66 12.90 -5.82 2.11
N SER A 67 12.68 -6.36 3.32
CA SER A 67 13.14 -5.75 4.57
C SER A 67 14.66 -5.54 4.60
N GLU A 68 15.41 -6.46 4.05
CA GLU A 68 16.87 -6.41 4.02
C GLU A 68 17.42 -5.32 3.09
N LEU A 69 16.68 -4.90 2.05
CA LEU A 69 17.16 -3.91 1.08
C LEU A 69 17.49 -2.54 1.69
N TYR A 70 16.81 -2.20 2.80
CA TYR A 70 17.03 -0.93 3.48
C TYR A 70 18.30 -0.90 4.34
N GLN A 71 18.86 -2.06 4.65
CA GLN A 71 20.05 -2.21 5.51
C GLN A 71 21.34 -2.48 4.74
N VAL A 72 21.26 -2.65 3.42
CA VAL A 72 22.42 -2.98 2.57
C VAL A 72 23.28 -1.75 2.32
N PRO A 73 24.61 -1.84 2.52
CA PRO A 73 25.54 -0.78 2.14
C PRO A 73 25.39 -0.38 0.67
N GLU A 74 25.52 0.92 0.39
CA GLU A 74 25.24 1.50 -0.92
C GLU A 74 26.04 0.82 -2.06
N ALA A 75 27.29 0.50 -1.81
CA ALA A 75 28.17 -0.15 -2.78
C ALA A 75 27.65 -1.50 -3.30
N PHE A 76 26.86 -2.23 -2.50
CA PHE A 76 26.30 -3.54 -2.83
C PHE A 76 24.82 -3.52 -3.16
N ARG A 77 24.15 -2.38 -2.96
CA ARG A 77 22.68 -2.24 -3.07
C ARG A 77 22.13 -2.73 -4.41
N MET A 78 22.79 -2.39 -5.51
CA MET A 78 22.34 -2.82 -6.84
C MET A 78 22.45 -4.33 -7.07
N GLY A 79 23.46 -4.97 -6.52
CA GLY A 79 23.63 -6.43 -6.57
C GLY A 79 22.54 -7.13 -5.77
N TYR A 80 22.33 -6.70 -4.52
CA TYR A 80 21.27 -7.20 -3.66
C TYR A 80 19.89 -7.01 -4.30
N PHE A 81 19.63 -5.84 -4.87
CA PHE A 81 18.35 -5.56 -5.55
C PHE A 81 18.07 -6.58 -6.66
N LYS A 82 19.05 -6.89 -7.50
CA LYS A 82 18.92 -7.91 -8.56
C LYS A 82 18.58 -9.29 -7.98
N VAL A 83 19.28 -9.71 -6.93
CA VAL A 83 19.03 -11.01 -6.27
C VAL A 83 17.63 -11.05 -5.67
N LYS A 84 17.20 -9.99 -4.98
CA LYS A 84 15.88 -9.91 -4.36
C LYS A 84 14.74 -9.88 -5.40
N ILE A 85 14.97 -9.27 -6.56
CA ILE A 85 14.02 -9.36 -7.67
C ILE A 85 13.91 -10.81 -8.18
N LEU A 86 15.01 -11.50 -8.35
CA LEU A 86 15.00 -12.91 -8.77
C LEU A 86 14.29 -13.78 -7.74
N GLU A 87 14.54 -13.58 -6.45
CA GLU A 87 13.87 -14.25 -5.34
C GLU A 87 12.35 -14.00 -5.38
N LEU A 88 11.93 -12.74 -5.58
CA LEU A 88 10.52 -12.39 -5.73
C LEU A 88 9.87 -13.11 -6.91
N LEU A 89 10.53 -13.14 -8.06
CA LEU A 89 9.99 -13.78 -9.26
C LEU A 89 9.86 -15.30 -9.09
N LEU A 90 10.83 -15.93 -8.44
CA LEU A 90 10.77 -17.34 -8.06
C LEU A 90 9.59 -17.59 -7.10
N PHE A 91 9.48 -16.76 -6.06
CA PHE A 91 8.36 -16.85 -5.11
C PHE A 91 7.01 -16.71 -5.81
N LEU A 92 6.85 -15.71 -6.69
CA LEU A 92 5.62 -15.51 -7.45
C LEU A 92 5.32 -16.69 -8.38
N SER A 93 6.34 -17.28 -8.99
CA SER A 93 6.17 -18.47 -9.85
C SER A 93 5.65 -19.68 -9.07
N ALA A 94 6.18 -19.90 -7.86
CA ALA A 94 5.79 -20.98 -6.99
C ALA A 94 4.47 -20.73 -6.23
N LEU A 95 4.00 -19.48 -6.19
CA LEU A 95 2.80 -19.13 -5.43
C LEU A 95 1.56 -19.79 -6.05
N GLU A 96 0.91 -20.66 -5.30
CA GLU A 96 -0.40 -21.21 -5.68
C GLU A 96 -1.48 -20.14 -5.44
N LEU A 97 -2.24 -19.86 -6.48
CA LEU A 97 -3.35 -18.91 -6.39
C LEU A 97 -4.59 -19.64 -5.86
N PRO A 98 -5.27 -19.13 -4.83
CA PRO A 98 -6.47 -19.74 -4.32
C PRO A 98 -7.49 -19.96 -5.43
N ALA A 99 -8.08 -21.15 -5.49
CA ALA A 99 -9.21 -21.43 -6.37
C ALA A 99 -10.35 -20.45 -6.02
N GLY A 100 -10.90 -19.74 -7.03
CA GLY A 100 -11.94 -18.73 -6.81
C GLY A 100 -11.41 -17.37 -6.33
N ARG A 101 -10.16 -17.03 -6.63
CA ARG A 101 -9.65 -15.67 -6.39
C ARG A 101 -10.62 -14.65 -7.00
N ARG A 102 -10.90 -13.62 -6.24
CA ARG A 102 -11.71 -12.50 -6.73
C ARG A 102 -10.84 -11.70 -7.71
N SER A 103 -11.06 -11.91 -9.01
CA SER A 103 -10.56 -10.96 -10.00
C SER A 103 -11.43 -9.71 -9.92
N TYR A 104 -10.79 -8.54 -9.85
CA TYR A 104 -11.51 -7.28 -9.90
C TYR A 104 -11.60 -6.83 -11.34
N SER A 105 -12.81 -6.56 -11.82
CA SER A 105 -13.00 -6.02 -13.16
C SER A 105 -12.32 -4.66 -13.30
N GLY A 106 -11.93 -4.27 -14.51
CA GLY A 106 -11.38 -2.93 -14.76
C GLY A 106 -12.31 -1.82 -14.25
N ALA A 107 -13.63 -2.02 -14.30
CA ALA A 107 -14.61 -1.10 -13.74
C ALA A 107 -14.51 -0.97 -12.21
N GLN A 108 -14.29 -2.08 -11.49
CA GLN A 108 -14.09 -2.04 -10.04
C GLN A 108 -12.78 -1.37 -9.64
N VAL A 109 -11.70 -1.61 -10.40
CA VAL A 109 -10.43 -0.92 -10.19
C VAL A 109 -10.55 0.57 -10.46
N LEU A 110 -11.22 0.95 -11.54
CA LEU A 110 -11.46 2.35 -11.88
C LEU A 110 -12.34 3.05 -10.84
N LEU A 111 -13.39 2.38 -10.35
CA LEU A 111 -14.24 2.87 -9.27
C LEU A 111 -13.42 3.14 -8.01
N ALA A 112 -12.59 2.19 -7.59
CA ALA A 112 -11.76 2.35 -6.39
C ALA A 112 -10.77 3.51 -6.53
N ARG A 113 -10.14 3.69 -7.70
CA ARG A 113 -9.23 4.80 -7.99
C ARG A 113 -9.94 6.15 -7.94
N ARG A 114 -11.07 6.29 -8.63
CA ARG A 114 -11.87 7.53 -8.62
C ARG A 114 -12.36 7.87 -7.21
N ALA A 115 -12.76 6.87 -6.43
CA ALA A 115 -13.14 7.08 -5.04
C ALA A 115 -11.96 7.53 -4.18
N ALA A 116 -10.76 7.01 -4.39
CA ALA A 116 -9.56 7.48 -3.69
C ALA A 116 -9.22 8.93 -4.06
N GLU A 117 -9.22 9.26 -5.35
CA GLU A 117 -8.99 10.63 -5.83
C GLU A 117 -10.01 11.64 -5.24
N TYR A 118 -11.28 11.24 -5.19
CA TYR A 118 -12.33 12.05 -4.57
C TYR A 118 -12.08 12.29 -3.08
N LEU A 119 -11.72 11.23 -2.33
CA LEU A 119 -11.37 11.32 -0.92
C LEU A 119 -10.16 12.21 -0.66
N GLU A 120 -9.18 12.20 -1.54
CA GLU A 120 -7.99 13.06 -1.46
C GLU A 120 -8.33 14.53 -1.66
N GLN A 121 -9.16 14.82 -2.66
CA GLN A 121 -9.54 16.19 -2.99
C GLN A 121 -10.49 16.79 -1.95
N ASN A 122 -11.26 15.95 -1.25
CA ASN A 122 -12.28 16.37 -0.29
C ASN A 122 -11.97 15.90 1.14
N ALA A 123 -10.70 15.80 1.53
CA ALA A 123 -10.28 15.23 2.82
C ALA A 123 -10.89 15.93 4.06
N GLY A 124 -11.35 17.19 3.94
CA GLY A 124 -12.01 17.94 4.99
C GLY A 124 -13.53 17.67 5.11
N ASP A 125 -14.19 17.33 4.02
CA ASP A 125 -15.65 17.22 3.93
C ASP A 125 -16.10 15.93 3.25
N CYS A 126 -15.40 14.88 3.51
CA CYS A 126 -15.77 13.55 3.02
C CYS A 126 -16.89 12.97 3.86
N GLY A 127 -18.09 13.15 3.48
CA GLY A 127 -19.28 12.59 4.08
C GLY A 127 -19.17 11.09 4.51
N THR A 128 -20.27 10.44 4.69
CA THR A 128 -20.34 9.01 5.04
C THR A 128 -19.95 8.11 3.86
N ALA A 129 -19.64 6.85 4.15
CA ALA A 129 -19.40 5.84 3.10
C ALA A 129 -20.63 5.64 2.18
N SER A 130 -21.82 5.92 2.70
CA SER A 130 -23.08 5.87 1.93
C SER A 130 -23.18 7.03 0.94
N GLU A 131 -22.82 8.24 1.35
CA GLU A 131 -22.77 9.42 0.48
C GLU A 131 -21.74 9.27 -0.63
N LEU A 132 -20.56 8.75 -0.26
CA LEU A 132 -19.52 8.43 -1.24
C LEU A 132 -20.00 7.40 -2.27
N ALA A 133 -20.69 6.35 -1.83
CA ALA A 133 -21.24 5.34 -2.73
C ALA A 133 -22.34 5.93 -3.64
N ALA A 134 -23.20 6.78 -3.09
CA ALA A 134 -24.24 7.48 -3.84
C ALA A 134 -23.64 8.40 -4.90
N HIS A 135 -22.56 9.12 -4.58
CA HIS A 135 -21.81 9.96 -5.53
C HIS A 135 -21.34 9.18 -6.76
N PHE A 136 -20.94 7.93 -6.59
CA PHE A 136 -20.49 7.06 -7.69
C PHE A 136 -21.61 6.18 -8.26
N GLY A 137 -22.85 6.31 -7.81
CA GLY A 137 -23.99 5.53 -8.31
C GLY A 137 -23.87 4.03 -8.01
N VAL A 138 -23.22 3.65 -6.93
CA VAL A 138 -23.02 2.25 -6.52
C VAL A 138 -23.49 1.99 -5.10
N SER A 139 -23.69 0.72 -4.73
CA SER A 139 -23.98 0.39 -3.34
C SER A 139 -22.76 0.55 -2.43
N PRO A 140 -22.93 0.88 -1.13
CA PRO A 140 -21.84 0.95 -0.17
C PRO A 140 -21.02 -0.35 -0.07
N ALA A 141 -21.68 -1.49 -0.22
CA ALA A 141 -21.04 -2.80 -0.22
C ALA A 141 -20.13 -2.98 -1.45
N GLN A 142 -20.60 -2.59 -2.62
CA GLN A 142 -19.84 -2.66 -3.87
C GLN A 142 -18.62 -1.74 -3.84
N LEU A 143 -18.79 -0.49 -3.37
CA LEU A 143 -17.69 0.44 -3.20
C LEU A 143 -16.64 -0.11 -2.22
N SER A 144 -17.06 -0.57 -1.05
CA SER A 144 -16.18 -1.15 -0.03
C SER A 144 -15.43 -2.39 -0.54
N ALA A 145 -16.11 -3.26 -1.29
CA ALA A 145 -15.50 -4.46 -1.87
C ALA A 145 -14.43 -4.09 -2.92
N SER A 146 -14.75 -3.17 -3.82
CA SER A 146 -13.82 -2.68 -4.86
C SER A 146 -12.62 -1.98 -4.22
N PHE A 147 -12.85 -1.12 -3.23
CA PHE A 147 -11.81 -0.38 -2.53
C PHE A 147 -10.88 -1.29 -1.74
N ARG A 148 -11.42 -2.27 -0.99
CA ARG A 148 -10.62 -3.29 -0.30
C ARG A 148 -9.81 -4.14 -1.27
N GLY A 149 -10.35 -4.42 -2.45
CA GLY A 149 -9.66 -5.17 -3.47
C GLY A 149 -8.43 -4.47 -4.02
N VAL A 150 -8.50 -3.16 -4.19
CA VAL A 150 -7.42 -2.34 -4.77
C VAL A 150 -6.46 -1.84 -3.71
N TYR A 151 -6.98 -1.32 -2.59
CA TYR A 151 -6.17 -0.66 -1.55
C TYR A 151 -5.98 -1.50 -0.27
N GLY A 152 -6.57 -2.69 -0.19
CA GLY A 152 -6.48 -3.56 0.99
C GLY A 152 -7.28 -3.08 2.20
N MET A 153 -7.91 -1.90 2.14
CA MET A 153 -8.61 -1.26 3.24
C MET A 153 -9.94 -0.65 2.80
N THR A 154 -10.77 -0.24 3.76
CA THR A 154 -12.03 0.46 3.46
C THR A 154 -11.77 1.94 3.11
N PRO A 155 -12.71 2.62 2.39
CA PRO A 155 -12.61 4.05 2.13
C PRO A 155 -12.43 4.88 3.41
N ALA A 156 -13.12 4.53 4.49
CA ALA A 156 -13.00 5.21 5.79
C ALA A 156 -11.62 5.01 6.44
N ALA A 157 -11.04 3.81 6.33
CA ALA A 157 -9.70 3.55 6.84
C ALA A 157 -8.63 4.30 6.03
N PHE A 158 -8.81 4.38 4.72
CA PHE A 158 -7.97 5.13 3.81
C PHE A 158 -7.97 6.63 4.13
N LEU A 159 -9.16 7.23 4.27
CA LEU A 159 -9.30 8.64 4.65
C LEU A 159 -8.66 8.92 6.03
N ARG A 160 -8.85 8.00 6.99
CA ARG A 160 -8.22 8.12 8.31
C ARG A 160 -6.70 8.10 8.19
N ALA A 161 -6.15 7.20 7.38
CA ALA A 161 -4.70 7.13 7.16
C ALA A 161 -4.16 8.44 6.57
N GLN A 162 -4.84 9.00 5.56
CA GLN A 162 -4.47 10.28 4.97
C GLN A 162 -4.48 11.43 5.99
N LYS A 163 -5.55 11.53 6.77
CA LYS A 163 -5.66 12.54 7.85
C LYS A 163 -4.50 12.42 8.84
N MET A 164 -4.13 11.21 9.23
CA MET A 164 -3.03 11.00 10.18
C MET A 164 -1.66 11.30 9.57
N HIS A 165 -1.43 10.98 8.30
CA HIS A 165 -0.18 11.37 7.62
C HIS A 165 -0.09 12.88 7.42
N GLY A 166 -1.17 13.55 7.07
CA GLY A 166 -1.22 15.02 7.02
C GLY A 166 -0.93 15.65 8.39
N ALA A 167 -1.52 15.11 9.45
CA ALA A 167 -1.25 15.55 10.82
C ALA A 167 0.22 15.30 11.22
N ALA A 168 0.81 14.18 10.84
CA ALA A 168 2.21 13.86 11.08
C ALA A 168 3.15 14.88 10.42
N ALA A 169 2.84 15.30 9.18
CA ALA A 169 3.59 16.34 8.51
C ALA A 169 3.55 17.67 9.30
N LEU A 170 2.35 18.10 9.73
CA LEU A 170 2.21 19.33 10.53
C LEU A 170 2.89 19.23 11.89
N LEU A 171 2.88 18.08 12.55
CA LEU A 171 3.59 17.87 13.81
C LEU A 171 5.11 18.05 13.68
N ARG A 172 5.68 17.76 12.53
CA ARG A 172 7.12 17.90 12.26
C ARG A 172 7.51 19.28 11.77
N THR A 173 6.61 19.97 11.07
CA THR A 173 6.94 21.22 10.38
C THR A 173 6.44 22.46 11.09
N THR A 174 5.64 22.30 12.15
CA THR A 174 5.04 23.44 12.88
C THR A 174 5.09 23.23 14.39
N ASP A 175 5.04 24.34 15.15
CA ASP A 175 4.95 24.35 16.62
C ASP A 175 3.49 24.36 17.11
N ARG A 176 2.51 24.16 16.25
CA ARG A 176 1.09 24.12 16.60
C ARG A 176 0.81 23.03 17.63
N THR A 177 -0.15 23.30 18.52
CA THR A 177 -0.50 22.30 19.54
C THR A 177 -1.09 21.04 18.91
N VAL A 178 -0.97 19.90 19.60
CA VAL A 178 -1.60 18.64 19.15
C VAL A 178 -3.11 18.81 19.02
N LEU A 179 -3.72 19.63 19.88
CA LEU A 179 -5.16 19.89 19.86
C LEU A 179 -5.58 20.71 18.62
N ASP A 180 -4.81 21.73 18.25
CA ASP A 180 -5.07 22.54 17.05
C ASP A 180 -4.97 21.68 15.77
N ILE A 181 -3.94 20.83 15.71
CA ILE A 181 -3.75 19.91 14.60
C ILE A 181 -4.91 18.90 14.57
N ALA A 182 -5.31 18.33 15.71
CA ALA A 182 -6.45 17.42 15.79
C ALA A 182 -7.74 18.07 15.26
N GLY A 183 -8.02 19.31 15.68
CA GLY A 183 -9.18 20.09 15.21
C GLY A 183 -9.19 20.28 13.69
N GLN A 184 -8.04 20.56 13.08
CA GLN A 184 -7.93 20.72 11.63
C GLN A 184 -8.33 19.45 10.85
N PHE A 185 -8.11 18.26 11.43
CA PHE A 185 -8.49 16.98 10.83
C PHE A 185 -9.85 16.45 11.29
N GLY A 186 -10.65 17.29 11.99
CA GLY A 186 -12.02 16.98 12.40
C GLY A 186 -12.11 16.12 13.67
N TYR A 187 -11.14 16.27 14.57
CA TYR A 187 -11.16 15.61 15.89
C TYR A 187 -11.40 16.64 17.00
N ASP A 188 -12.55 16.52 17.65
CA ASP A 188 -12.93 17.39 18.78
C ASP A 188 -12.18 17.04 20.09
N ASN A 189 -11.52 15.87 20.10
CA ASN A 189 -10.91 15.31 21.30
C ASN A 189 -9.51 14.79 21.01
N ALA A 190 -8.53 15.36 21.74
CA ALA A 190 -7.12 14.98 21.61
C ALA A 190 -6.87 13.49 21.88
N SER A 191 -7.63 12.85 22.79
CA SER A 191 -7.48 11.43 23.09
C SER A 191 -7.93 10.55 21.94
N LYS A 192 -9.06 10.88 21.28
CA LYS A 192 -9.54 10.18 20.07
C LYS A 192 -8.54 10.34 18.93
N PHE A 193 -8.03 11.56 18.76
CA PHE A 193 -6.98 11.85 17.78
C PHE A 193 -5.71 11.03 18.06
N ALA A 194 -5.19 11.06 19.28
CA ALA A 194 -3.98 10.34 19.66
C ALA A 194 -4.12 8.81 19.44
N LYS A 195 -5.29 8.25 19.74
CA LYS A 195 -5.59 6.84 19.45
C LYS A 195 -5.58 6.54 17.95
N ALA A 196 -6.24 7.39 17.15
CA ALA A 196 -6.26 7.25 15.70
C ALA A 196 -4.85 7.43 15.09
N PHE A 197 -4.11 8.43 15.56
CA PHE A 197 -2.74 8.70 15.13
C PHE A 197 -1.82 7.51 15.43
N ARG A 198 -1.84 7.01 16.67
CA ARG A 198 -1.04 5.84 17.06
C ARG A 198 -1.42 4.60 16.26
N SER A 199 -2.70 4.39 15.93
CA SER A 199 -3.12 3.22 15.13
C SER A 199 -2.62 3.25 13.68
N VAL A 200 -2.26 4.43 13.14
CA VAL A 200 -1.80 4.60 11.76
C VAL A 200 -0.28 4.80 11.71
N ILE A 201 0.25 5.65 12.59
CA ILE A 201 1.67 6.06 12.59
C ILE A 201 2.53 5.17 13.50
N GLY A 202 1.90 4.43 14.44
CA GLY A 202 2.58 3.52 15.35
C GLY A 202 2.98 4.15 16.70
N VAL A 203 3.17 5.46 16.75
CA VAL A 203 3.57 6.21 17.98
C VAL A 203 2.58 7.30 18.32
N ALA A 204 2.62 7.79 19.56
CA ALA A 204 1.79 8.91 19.99
C ALA A 204 2.25 10.24 19.33
N PRO A 205 1.34 11.23 19.12
CA PRO A 205 1.66 12.49 18.44
C PRO A 205 2.84 13.24 19.06
N ASN A 206 2.91 13.31 20.39
CA ASN A 206 4.00 13.99 21.09
C ASN A 206 5.35 13.26 20.93
N ALA A 207 5.35 11.93 20.99
CA ALA A 207 6.53 11.12 20.75
C ALA A 207 7.03 11.27 19.30
N TYR A 208 6.11 11.31 18.34
CA TYR A 208 6.43 11.55 16.94
C TYR A 208 7.08 12.94 16.72
N ARG A 209 6.54 13.98 17.36
CA ARG A 209 7.11 15.34 17.34
C ARG A 209 8.54 15.40 17.92
N SER A 210 8.78 14.66 19.00
CA SER A 210 10.10 14.59 19.65
C SER A 210 11.13 13.76 18.89
N GLY A 211 10.79 13.23 17.70
CA GLY A 211 11.70 12.43 16.90
C GLY A 211 11.84 10.97 17.34
N VAL A 212 11.02 10.50 18.27
CA VAL A 212 10.94 9.09 18.64
C VAL A 212 10.29 8.35 17.47
N LEU A 213 11.11 7.79 16.59
CA LEU A 213 10.66 6.86 15.57
C LEU A 213 10.40 5.51 16.24
N CYS A 214 9.38 4.77 15.78
CA CYS A 214 9.21 3.40 16.22
C CYS A 214 10.49 2.62 15.93
N ASP A 215 11.13 2.12 16.99
CA ASP A 215 11.85 0.86 16.85
C ASP A 215 10.78 -0.16 16.44
N SER A 216 10.89 -0.67 15.22
CA SER A 216 10.00 -1.71 14.68
C SER A 216 10.30 -3.02 15.42
N GLY A 217 9.90 -3.06 16.69
CA GLY A 217 9.74 -4.29 17.45
C GLY A 217 8.60 -5.07 16.81
N ALA A 218 8.92 -6.22 16.26
CA ALA A 218 7.96 -7.21 15.83
C ALA A 218 6.93 -7.46 16.97
N PRO A 219 5.64 -7.66 16.66
CA PRO A 219 4.70 -8.07 17.69
C PRO A 219 5.14 -9.44 18.22
N GLU A 220 5.44 -9.50 19.50
CA GLU A 220 5.62 -10.76 20.22
C GLU A 220 4.41 -11.63 19.95
N ALA A 221 4.68 -12.82 19.44
CA ALA A 221 3.70 -13.88 19.30
C ALA A 221 3.13 -14.20 20.69
N ILE A 222 1.87 -13.86 20.90
CA ILE A 222 1.12 -14.34 22.06
C ILE A 222 0.89 -15.83 21.84
N HIS A 223 1.70 -16.63 22.51
CA HIS A 223 1.42 -18.03 22.76
C HIS A 223 0.33 -18.10 23.84
N SER A 224 -0.82 -18.58 23.48
CA SER A 224 -1.73 -19.38 24.31
C SER A 224 -2.78 -20.04 23.44
#